data_e196e5c388ac281287b0524fb320e737
#
_entry.id   e196e5c388ac281287b0524fb320e737
#
_cell.length_a   1.000
_cell.length_b   1.000
_cell.length_c   1.000
_cell.angle_alpha   90.00
_cell.angle_beta   90.00
_cell.angle_gamma   90.00
#
_symmetry.space_group_name_H-M   'P 1'
#
loop_
_entity.id
_entity.type
_entity.pdbx_description
1 polymer ?
#
loop_
_entity_poly.entity_id
_entity_poly.type
_entity_poly.pdbx_seq_one_letter_code
_entity_poly.pdbx_strand_id
1 'polypeptide(L)'
;MFVSDFRKEFYEVVQNQRVLLFVASDVDSLCACKILQALFQCDHVQYTLVPVSGWQELETAFLEHKEQIKLLIKQDDDLEIPAYDDIFRDEEEDEEHSGNERDESEPSEKRTRLEEEIVAQTMKRRERREWEARRRDILFDYEQYEYHGTSSAMVMFDLAWMMSKDLNDMLWWAIVGLTDQWVQDKITQMKYVTDVGVLQRHVSRHNHRDEDEENALSVDCMRISFEYEPSLHLALYQHWSLHDSLCNTCYTAARFKLWSVHGQKRLQEFLADMGLPLKQVKQKFQSMDISLKENLREMIEESANKFGMKDMRIQTFSIHFGFKHKFLASDVVFATMSLMESPEKDSSGTDNFIQALDSLSRSNLDKLYLGLELAKKQLRATQQIIASCLCTNLVISQGPFLYCSLMEGTPDVVLFSKPASLSLLSRHLLKSFVCSTKNRRCKLLPLVMAAPLNVEQGTVTVVGIPPETDSSDRKNFFGRAFEKAAEGTNSRTLHNYFDLSVIELKAEDRSKFLDALVALLS
;
A
#
# COMPACT_ATOMS: atom_id res chain seq x y z
N MET A 1 -3.53 -23.02 -0.12
CA MET A 1 -4.33 -23.49 1.04
C MET A 1 -4.86 -22.24 1.71
N PHE A 2 -6.16 -22.06 1.78
CA PHE A 2 -6.78 -20.98 2.53
C PHE A 2 -6.75 -21.33 4.00
N VAL A 3 -6.43 -20.37 4.86
CA VAL A 3 -6.26 -20.57 6.29
C VAL A 3 -7.36 -19.80 7.00
N SER A 4 -8.28 -20.51 7.64
CA SER A 4 -9.37 -19.91 8.41
C SER A 4 -8.96 -19.58 9.85
N ASP A 5 -8.05 -20.39 10.43
CA ASP A 5 -7.48 -20.20 11.75
C ASP A 5 -5.95 -20.11 11.64
N PHE A 6 -5.43 -18.87 11.61
CA PHE A 6 -3.99 -18.60 11.49
C PHE A 6 -3.15 -19.26 12.60
N ARG A 7 -3.71 -19.42 13.79
CA ARG A 7 -3.00 -20.08 14.89
C ARG A 7 -2.81 -21.55 14.62
N LYS A 8 -3.90 -22.30 14.35
CA LYS A 8 -3.88 -23.76 14.23
C LYS A 8 -3.36 -24.22 12.89
N GLU A 9 -3.85 -23.61 11.81
CA GLU A 9 -3.60 -24.07 10.45
C GLU A 9 -2.29 -23.53 9.89
N PHE A 10 -1.78 -22.42 10.43
CA PHE A 10 -0.50 -21.85 10.02
C PHE A 10 0.57 -22.01 11.11
N TYR A 11 0.43 -21.33 12.24
CA TYR A 11 1.54 -21.18 13.18
C TYR A 11 1.93 -22.48 13.88
N GLU A 12 0.98 -23.27 14.34
CA GLU A 12 1.25 -24.57 14.98
C GLU A 12 1.90 -25.56 14.00
N VAL A 13 1.61 -25.43 12.70
CA VAL A 13 2.23 -26.25 11.65
C VAL A 13 3.68 -25.89 11.43
N VAL A 14 4.01 -24.58 11.39
CA VAL A 14 5.37 -24.10 11.10
C VAL A 14 6.30 -24.15 12.31
N GLN A 15 5.76 -24.15 13.53
CA GLN A 15 6.52 -24.09 14.78
C GLN A 15 7.58 -25.18 14.92
N ASN A 16 7.36 -26.36 14.34
CA ASN A 16 8.29 -27.50 14.42
C ASN A 16 9.07 -27.75 13.12
N GLN A 17 9.08 -26.77 12.20
CA GLN A 17 9.71 -26.93 10.89
C GLN A 17 10.73 -25.82 10.62
N ARG A 18 11.56 -26.03 9.59
CA ARG A 18 12.36 -24.94 9.02
C ARG A 18 11.49 -24.14 8.07
N VAL A 19 11.45 -22.83 8.23
CA VAL A 19 10.58 -21.93 7.48
C VAL A 19 11.39 -21.15 6.44
N LEU A 20 10.89 -21.10 5.23
CA LEU A 20 11.41 -20.23 4.18
C LEU A 20 10.41 -19.08 3.97
N LEU A 21 10.84 -17.86 4.19
CA LEU A 21 10.03 -16.65 4.07
C LEU A 21 10.38 -15.91 2.78
N PHE A 22 9.48 -15.86 1.83
CA PHE A 22 9.54 -14.94 0.70
C PHE A 22 8.88 -13.63 1.11
N VAL A 23 9.61 -12.54 1.07
CA VAL A 23 9.14 -11.23 1.55
C VAL A 23 9.18 -10.21 0.42
N ALA A 24 8.04 -9.62 0.12
CA ALA A 24 7.94 -8.58 -0.89
C ALA A 24 8.69 -7.30 -0.49
N SER A 25 9.18 -6.57 -1.47
CA SER A 25 9.93 -5.33 -1.28
C SER A 25 9.00 -4.13 -1.11
N ASP A 26 8.14 -4.16 -0.07
CA ASP A 26 7.30 -3.05 0.38
C ASP A 26 7.33 -2.93 1.91
N VAL A 27 6.92 -1.78 2.44
CA VAL A 27 7.07 -1.49 3.87
C VAL A 27 6.12 -2.34 4.74
N ASP A 28 4.90 -2.62 4.26
CA ASP A 28 3.94 -3.46 4.98
C ASP A 28 4.47 -4.89 5.13
N SER A 29 5.00 -5.47 4.04
CA SER A 29 5.62 -6.81 4.06
C SER A 29 6.86 -6.88 4.95
N LEU A 30 7.69 -5.81 4.98
CA LEU A 30 8.82 -5.72 5.91
C LEU A 30 8.36 -5.71 7.37
N CYS A 31 7.29 -4.97 7.67
CA CYS A 31 6.72 -4.92 9.01
C CYS A 31 6.11 -6.27 9.42
N ALA A 32 5.38 -6.92 8.52
CA ALA A 32 4.87 -8.29 8.74
C ALA A 32 6.00 -9.29 9.00
N CYS A 33 7.07 -9.20 8.21
CA CYS A 33 8.26 -10.02 8.39
C CYS A 33 8.90 -9.81 9.77
N LYS A 34 9.02 -8.57 10.23
CA LYS A 34 9.54 -8.24 11.58
C LYS A 34 8.72 -8.85 12.70
N ILE A 35 7.38 -8.78 12.59
CA ILE A 35 6.48 -9.38 13.58
C ILE A 35 6.68 -10.90 13.60
N LEU A 36 6.70 -11.53 12.43
CA LEU A 36 6.88 -12.97 12.32
C LEU A 36 8.26 -13.42 12.79
N GLN A 37 9.33 -12.67 12.48
CA GLN A 37 10.67 -12.92 13.01
C GLN A 37 10.69 -12.89 14.54
N ALA A 38 10.03 -11.91 15.16
CA ALA A 38 9.98 -11.81 16.62
C ALA A 38 9.20 -12.98 17.23
N LEU A 39 8.10 -13.43 16.61
CA LEU A 39 7.38 -14.65 17.03
C LEU A 39 8.25 -15.90 16.90
N PHE A 40 8.96 -16.06 15.79
CA PHE A 40 9.87 -17.20 15.58
C PHE A 40 11.03 -17.22 16.56
N GLN A 41 11.56 -16.05 16.93
CA GLN A 41 12.58 -15.94 17.97
C GLN A 41 12.06 -16.39 19.34
N CYS A 42 10.81 -16.04 19.69
CA CYS A 42 10.19 -16.49 20.94
C CYS A 42 10.05 -18.03 21.01
N ASP A 43 9.79 -18.68 19.89
CA ASP A 43 9.56 -20.13 19.83
C ASP A 43 10.74 -20.92 19.25
N HIS A 44 11.89 -20.26 19.06
CA HIS A 44 13.12 -20.88 18.53
C HIS A 44 12.93 -21.55 17.15
N VAL A 45 12.00 -21.04 16.33
CA VAL A 45 11.77 -21.51 14.96
C VAL A 45 12.90 -21.05 14.06
N GLN A 46 13.51 -21.99 13.33
CA GLN A 46 14.54 -21.66 12.34
C GLN A 46 13.90 -21.19 11.04
N TYR A 47 14.35 -20.05 10.53
CA TYR A 47 13.85 -19.51 9.27
C TYR A 47 14.98 -18.98 8.39
N THR A 48 14.73 -18.96 7.09
CA THR A 48 15.55 -18.30 6.08
C THR A 48 14.69 -17.27 5.37
N LEU A 49 15.23 -16.07 5.20
CA LEU A 49 14.54 -14.95 4.56
C LEU A 49 15.06 -14.76 3.14
N VAL A 50 14.15 -14.68 2.18
CA VAL A 50 14.43 -14.43 0.78
C VAL A 50 13.62 -13.22 0.32
N PRO A 51 14.27 -12.05 0.07
CA PRO A 51 13.60 -10.91 -0.50
C PRO A 51 13.22 -11.18 -1.95
N VAL A 52 12.02 -10.75 -2.36
CA VAL A 52 11.51 -10.87 -3.72
C VAL A 52 10.83 -9.56 -4.12
N SER A 53 11.14 -9.07 -5.32
CA SER A 53 10.60 -7.80 -5.81
C SER A 53 9.41 -7.99 -6.77
N GLY A 54 9.16 -9.23 -7.21
CA GLY A 54 8.11 -9.53 -8.17
C GLY A 54 7.94 -11.02 -8.45
N TRP A 55 7.01 -11.33 -9.34
CA TRP A 55 6.60 -12.69 -9.66
C TRP A 55 7.73 -13.54 -10.23
N GLN A 56 8.57 -12.99 -11.10
CA GLN A 56 9.65 -13.74 -11.73
C GLN A 56 10.74 -14.11 -10.73
N GLU A 57 11.10 -13.19 -9.82
CA GLU A 57 12.06 -13.47 -8.76
C GLU A 57 11.48 -14.50 -7.78
N LEU A 58 10.18 -14.39 -7.46
CA LEU A 58 9.49 -15.36 -6.62
C LEU A 58 9.51 -16.76 -7.26
N GLU A 59 9.23 -16.86 -8.56
CA GLU A 59 9.27 -18.14 -9.28
C GLU A 59 10.68 -18.75 -9.28
N THR A 60 11.71 -17.93 -9.56
CA THR A 60 13.10 -18.36 -9.54
C THR A 60 13.51 -18.86 -8.16
N ALA A 61 13.25 -18.07 -7.12
CA ALA A 61 13.55 -18.42 -5.74
C ALA A 61 12.75 -19.66 -5.27
N PHE A 62 11.50 -19.80 -5.73
CA PHE A 62 10.71 -20.99 -5.47
C PHE A 62 11.30 -22.24 -6.12
N LEU A 63 11.75 -22.15 -7.38
CA LEU A 63 12.36 -23.27 -8.08
C LEU A 63 13.70 -23.70 -7.46
N GLU A 64 14.52 -22.76 -7.00
CA GLU A 64 15.77 -23.01 -6.29
C GLU A 64 15.57 -23.76 -4.97
N HIS A 65 14.45 -23.49 -4.27
CA HIS A 65 14.14 -24.07 -2.97
C HIS A 65 13.04 -25.15 -3.00
N LYS A 66 12.55 -25.53 -4.18
CA LYS A 66 11.37 -26.40 -4.37
C LYS A 66 11.43 -27.70 -3.58
N GLU A 67 12.59 -28.32 -3.48
CA GLU A 67 12.76 -29.59 -2.74
C GLU A 67 12.60 -29.41 -1.21
N GLN A 68 12.76 -28.18 -0.71
CA GLN A 68 12.66 -27.83 0.71
C GLN A 68 11.27 -27.36 1.11
N ILE A 69 10.42 -26.97 0.14
CA ILE A 69 9.09 -26.40 0.37
C ILE A 69 8.08 -27.52 0.53
N LYS A 70 7.52 -27.67 1.73
CA LYS A 70 6.46 -28.64 2.04
C LYS A 70 5.06 -28.02 2.13
N LEU A 71 4.99 -26.72 2.41
CA LEU A 71 3.74 -25.98 2.61
C LEU A 71 3.90 -24.57 2.08
N LEU A 72 2.98 -24.13 1.23
CA LEU A 72 2.85 -22.74 0.77
C LEU A 72 1.55 -22.16 1.32
N ILE A 73 1.65 -21.05 2.04
CA ILE A 73 0.51 -20.35 2.62
C ILE A 73 0.35 -19.02 1.89
N LYS A 74 -0.85 -18.80 1.37
CA LYS A 74 -1.25 -17.55 0.74
C LYS A 74 -2.42 -16.98 1.51
N GLN A 75 -2.34 -15.69 1.84
CA GLN A 75 -3.47 -14.96 2.43
C GLN A 75 -4.57 -14.83 1.38
N ASP A 76 -5.81 -15.06 1.79
CA ASP A 76 -6.98 -14.80 0.96
C ASP A 76 -7.41 -13.35 1.17
N ASP A 77 -7.75 -12.69 0.09
CA ASP A 77 -8.38 -11.36 0.17
C ASP A 77 -9.81 -11.53 0.67
N ASP A 78 -10.39 -10.50 1.31
CA ASP A 78 -11.73 -10.45 1.93
C ASP A 78 -12.91 -10.75 0.97
N LEU A 79 -12.70 -11.58 -0.06
CA LEU A 79 -13.75 -12.08 -0.94
C LEU A 79 -14.48 -13.23 -0.24
N GLU A 80 -15.62 -12.93 0.35
CA GLU A 80 -16.58 -13.95 0.81
C GLU A 80 -17.15 -14.71 -0.41
N ILE A 81 -16.36 -15.62 -0.98
CA ILE A 81 -16.84 -16.60 -1.94
C ILE A 81 -17.24 -17.82 -1.11
N PRO A 82 -18.54 -18.15 -1.00
CA PRO A 82 -18.97 -19.36 -0.29
C PRO A 82 -18.28 -20.57 -0.88
N ALA A 83 -17.68 -21.42 -0.04
CA ALA A 83 -17.04 -22.63 -0.50
C ALA A 83 -18.11 -23.57 -1.11
N TYR A 84 -17.72 -24.30 -2.16
CA TYR A 84 -18.61 -25.28 -2.81
C TYR A 84 -19.16 -26.31 -1.83
N ASP A 85 -18.33 -26.78 -0.91
CA ASP A 85 -18.66 -27.79 0.11
C ASP A 85 -19.67 -27.29 1.15
N ASP A 86 -19.77 -26.00 1.39
CA ASP A 86 -20.73 -25.42 2.35
C ASP A 86 -22.16 -25.41 1.81
N ILE A 87 -22.31 -25.43 0.49
CA ILE A 87 -23.62 -25.34 -0.19
C ILE A 87 -24.09 -26.70 -0.73
N PHE A 88 -23.18 -27.62 -1.04
CA PHE A 88 -23.47 -28.85 -1.79
C PHE A 88 -22.92 -30.13 -1.16
N ARG A 89 -22.72 -30.18 0.14
CA ARG A 89 -22.04 -31.28 0.87
C ARG A 89 -22.70 -32.68 0.73
N ASP A 90 -23.92 -32.77 0.20
CA ASP A 90 -24.72 -34.01 0.23
C ASP A 90 -24.91 -34.70 -1.13
N GLU A 91 -24.22 -34.33 -2.22
CA GLU A 91 -24.57 -34.83 -3.57
C GLU A 91 -23.61 -35.86 -4.20
N GLU A 92 -22.46 -36.18 -3.59
CA GLU A 92 -21.52 -37.14 -4.20
C GLU A 92 -21.78 -38.62 -3.88
N GLU A 93 -22.67 -38.95 -2.93
CA GLU A 93 -22.93 -40.33 -2.57
C GLU A 93 -24.08 -41.03 -3.30
N ASP A 94 -24.90 -40.29 -4.09
CA ASP A 94 -26.14 -40.87 -4.69
C ASP A 94 -26.10 -41.13 -6.20
N GLU A 95 -25.00 -40.91 -6.93
CA GLU A 95 -24.97 -41.11 -8.39
C GLU A 95 -24.68 -42.53 -8.87
N GLU A 96 -24.41 -43.53 -7.98
CA GLU A 96 -24.07 -44.91 -8.45
C GLU A 96 -25.23 -45.90 -8.53
N HIS A 97 -26.48 -45.54 -8.21
CA HIS A 97 -27.60 -46.50 -8.33
C HIS A 97 -28.82 -45.93 -9.04
N SER A 98 -28.77 -45.89 -10.36
CA SER A 98 -29.99 -45.81 -11.16
C SER A 98 -29.80 -46.48 -12.55
N GLY A 99 -29.67 -47.77 -12.52
CA GLY A 99 -29.85 -48.64 -13.70
C GLY A 99 -31.17 -49.34 -13.63
N ASN A 100 -32.06 -48.94 -14.48
CA ASN A 100 -33.09 -49.71 -15.16
C ASN A 100 -33.96 -50.71 -14.38
N GLU A 101 -35.27 -50.43 -14.31
CA GLU A 101 -36.31 -51.35 -14.82
C GLU A 101 -37.66 -50.68 -14.75
N ARG A 102 -38.34 -50.65 -15.93
CA ARG A 102 -39.73 -50.20 -16.04
C ARG A 102 -40.64 -51.35 -15.60
N ASP A 103 -41.40 -51.14 -14.53
CA ASP A 103 -42.56 -51.97 -14.22
C ASP A 103 -43.80 -51.07 -14.08
N GLU A 104 -44.79 -51.35 -14.92
CA GLU A 104 -46.05 -50.61 -15.03
C GLU A 104 -47.06 -51.11 -14.00
N SER A 105 -46.94 -50.71 -12.74
CA SER A 105 -48.07 -50.71 -11.79
C SER A 105 -47.64 -50.20 -10.45
N GLU A 106 -47.68 -48.89 -10.22
CA GLU A 106 -47.41 -48.34 -8.88
C GLU A 106 -48.43 -47.26 -8.45
N PRO A 107 -48.77 -47.24 -7.13
CA PRO A 107 -49.80 -46.39 -6.59
C PRO A 107 -49.44 -44.90 -6.66
N SER A 108 -50.46 -44.06 -6.73
CA SER A 108 -50.44 -42.58 -6.87
C SER A 108 -49.48 -41.83 -5.94
N GLU A 109 -49.15 -42.36 -4.76
CA GLU A 109 -48.23 -41.76 -3.81
C GLU A 109 -46.76 -41.77 -4.24
N LYS A 110 -46.34 -42.76 -5.02
CA LYS A 110 -44.97 -42.83 -5.54
C LYS A 110 -44.74 -41.84 -6.69
N ARG A 111 -45.78 -41.55 -7.48
CA ARG A 111 -45.69 -40.51 -8.55
C ARG A 111 -45.54 -39.13 -7.98
N THR A 112 -46.24 -38.80 -6.89
CA THR A 112 -46.13 -37.49 -6.23
C THR A 112 -44.75 -37.29 -5.59
N ARG A 113 -44.16 -38.33 -4.98
CA ARG A 113 -42.79 -38.28 -4.45
C ARG A 113 -41.74 -38.11 -5.55
N LEU A 114 -41.88 -38.80 -6.70
CA LEU A 114 -40.96 -38.64 -7.82
C LEU A 114 -41.07 -37.25 -8.48
N GLU A 115 -42.27 -36.69 -8.56
CA GLU A 115 -42.45 -35.30 -9.01
C GLU A 115 -41.89 -34.28 -8.04
N GLU A 116 -42.01 -34.50 -6.74
CA GLU A 116 -41.40 -33.65 -5.69
C GLU A 116 -39.85 -33.74 -5.72
N GLU A 117 -39.27 -34.93 -5.91
CA GLU A 117 -37.83 -35.12 -6.09
C GLU A 117 -37.31 -34.45 -7.37
N ILE A 118 -38.01 -34.56 -8.50
CA ILE A 118 -37.64 -33.88 -9.74
C ILE A 118 -37.72 -32.36 -9.58
N VAL A 119 -38.72 -31.84 -8.88
CA VAL A 119 -38.84 -30.41 -8.57
C VAL A 119 -37.73 -29.96 -7.65
N ALA A 120 -37.39 -30.74 -6.61
CA ALA A 120 -36.31 -30.45 -5.71
C ALA A 120 -34.93 -30.44 -6.43
N GLN A 121 -34.67 -31.44 -7.28
CA GLN A 121 -33.46 -31.50 -8.12
C GLN A 121 -33.37 -30.32 -9.11
N THR A 122 -34.49 -29.93 -9.71
CA THR A 122 -34.52 -28.77 -10.64
C THR A 122 -34.30 -27.44 -9.88
N MET A 123 -34.82 -27.32 -8.69
CA MET A 123 -34.54 -26.17 -7.80
C MET A 123 -33.06 -26.11 -7.39
N LYS A 124 -32.47 -27.20 -6.93
CA LYS A 124 -31.04 -27.29 -6.60
C LYS A 124 -30.15 -26.97 -7.82
N ARG A 125 -30.49 -27.49 -9.02
CA ARG A 125 -29.75 -27.15 -10.26
C ARG A 125 -29.87 -25.67 -10.62
N ARG A 126 -30.99 -25.06 -10.34
CA ARG A 126 -31.19 -23.62 -10.56
C ARG A 126 -30.38 -22.79 -9.57
N GLU A 127 -30.40 -23.13 -8.29
CA GLU A 127 -29.63 -22.46 -7.24
C GLU A 127 -28.11 -22.58 -7.51
N ARG A 128 -27.67 -23.75 -7.95
CA ARG A 128 -26.26 -23.97 -8.36
C ARG A 128 -25.88 -23.07 -9.54
N ARG A 129 -26.72 -22.96 -10.56
CA ARG A 129 -26.45 -22.06 -11.71
C ARG A 129 -26.43 -20.60 -11.31
N GLU A 130 -27.31 -20.18 -10.42
CA GLU A 130 -27.36 -18.81 -9.89
C GLU A 130 -26.15 -18.51 -9.02
N TRP A 131 -25.66 -19.48 -8.24
CA TRP A 131 -24.43 -19.37 -7.48
C TRP A 131 -23.19 -19.31 -8.39
N GLU A 132 -23.08 -20.19 -9.38
CA GLU A 132 -21.98 -20.20 -10.35
C GLU A 132 -21.95 -18.90 -11.18
N ALA A 133 -23.10 -18.32 -11.49
CA ALA A 133 -23.19 -17.03 -12.16
C ALA A 133 -22.68 -15.90 -11.24
N ARG A 134 -23.16 -15.85 -9.99
CA ARG A 134 -22.70 -14.84 -9.01
C ARG A 134 -21.20 -14.97 -8.74
N ARG A 135 -20.69 -16.19 -8.55
CA ARG A 135 -19.26 -16.45 -8.39
C ARG A 135 -18.45 -15.95 -9.58
N ARG A 136 -18.93 -16.21 -10.80
CA ARG A 136 -18.29 -15.76 -12.04
C ARG A 136 -18.24 -14.24 -12.13
N ASP A 137 -19.33 -13.56 -11.76
CA ASP A 137 -19.40 -12.10 -11.78
C ASP A 137 -18.46 -11.49 -10.75
N ILE A 138 -18.37 -12.05 -9.54
CA ILE A 138 -17.45 -11.61 -8.49
C ILE A 138 -15.99 -11.83 -8.93
N LEU A 139 -15.67 -13.00 -9.46
CA LEU A 139 -14.31 -13.30 -9.94
C LEU A 139 -13.93 -12.41 -11.13
N PHE A 140 -14.88 -12.14 -12.04
CA PHE A 140 -14.65 -11.25 -13.17
C PHE A 140 -14.35 -9.83 -12.71
N ASP A 141 -15.13 -9.29 -11.76
CA ASP A 141 -14.86 -7.98 -11.16
C ASP A 141 -13.51 -7.96 -10.44
N TYR A 142 -13.18 -9.04 -9.72
CA TYR A 142 -11.89 -9.18 -9.04
C TYR A 142 -10.71 -9.21 -10.01
N GLU A 143 -10.81 -9.94 -11.11
CA GLU A 143 -9.76 -10.00 -12.13
C GLU A 143 -9.63 -8.69 -12.93
N GLN A 144 -10.71 -7.91 -13.04
CA GLN A 144 -10.71 -6.66 -13.79
C GLN A 144 -10.03 -5.51 -13.07
N TYR A 145 -10.08 -5.52 -11.73
CA TYR A 145 -9.57 -4.42 -10.90
C TYR A 145 -8.50 -4.91 -9.94
N GLU A 146 -7.62 -4.00 -9.59
CA GLU A 146 -6.61 -4.23 -8.56
C GLU A 146 -7.23 -4.05 -7.17
N TYR A 147 -6.97 -5.00 -6.28
CA TYR A 147 -7.42 -4.97 -4.89
C TYR A 147 -6.21 -5.00 -3.95
N HIS A 148 -6.35 -4.27 -2.85
CA HIS A 148 -5.43 -4.34 -1.73
C HIS A 148 -6.20 -4.83 -0.50
N GLY A 149 -5.79 -5.95 0.04
CA GLY A 149 -6.37 -6.56 1.24
C GLY A 149 -6.02 -5.79 2.53
N THR A 150 -6.29 -6.40 3.65
CA THR A 150 -5.85 -5.91 4.96
C THR A 150 -4.32 -5.90 5.05
N SER A 151 -3.74 -4.92 5.75
CA SER A 151 -2.29 -4.84 5.95
C SER A 151 -1.73 -6.16 6.48
N SER A 152 -0.72 -6.70 5.80
CA SER A 152 -0.04 -7.94 6.18
C SER A 152 0.55 -7.87 7.59
N ALA A 153 1.04 -6.69 7.97
CA ALA A 153 1.56 -6.44 9.32
C ALA A 153 0.46 -6.49 10.38
N MET A 154 -0.76 -6.00 10.08
CA MET A 154 -1.90 -6.13 10.99
C MET A 154 -2.29 -7.59 11.18
N VAL A 155 -2.35 -8.39 10.12
CA VAL A 155 -2.68 -9.82 10.20
C VAL A 155 -1.65 -10.58 11.04
N MET A 156 -0.37 -10.29 10.87
CA MET A 156 0.68 -10.91 11.70
C MET A 156 0.63 -10.43 13.15
N PHE A 157 0.23 -9.19 13.41
CA PHE A 157 0.01 -8.70 14.77
C PHE A 157 -1.20 -9.36 15.45
N ASP A 158 -2.29 -9.56 14.71
CA ASP A 158 -3.46 -10.28 15.22
C ASP A 158 -3.10 -11.73 15.60
N LEU A 159 -2.26 -12.38 14.80
CA LEU A 159 -1.70 -13.68 15.15
C LEU A 159 -0.91 -13.62 16.47
N ALA A 160 0.00 -12.64 16.61
CA ALA A 160 0.77 -12.48 17.84
C ALA A 160 -0.13 -12.24 19.06
N TRP A 161 -1.19 -11.46 18.89
CA TRP A 161 -2.18 -11.20 19.94
C TRP A 161 -3.00 -12.46 20.30
N MET A 162 -3.48 -13.21 19.32
CA MET A 162 -4.16 -14.50 19.56
C MET A 162 -3.30 -15.49 20.33
N MET A 163 -1.97 -15.41 20.15
CA MET A 163 -1.00 -16.22 20.86
C MET A 163 -0.59 -15.66 22.23
N SER A 164 -1.08 -14.47 22.60
CA SER A 164 -0.68 -13.74 23.81
C SER A 164 0.83 -13.44 23.87
N LYS A 165 1.45 -13.20 22.72
CA LYS A 165 2.87 -12.86 22.55
C LYS A 165 3.08 -11.45 21.98
N ASP A 166 2.05 -10.61 22.03
CA ASP A 166 2.06 -9.25 21.54
C ASP A 166 3.03 -8.37 22.36
N LEU A 167 3.96 -7.73 21.64
CA LEU A 167 4.95 -6.80 22.17
C LEU A 167 4.72 -5.40 21.58
N ASN A 168 5.18 -4.35 22.30
CA ASN A 168 5.10 -2.96 21.83
C ASN A 168 5.77 -2.78 20.45
N ASP A 169 6.91 -3.43 20.20
CA ASP A 169 7.59 -3.39 18.91
C ASP A 169 6.69 -3.95 17.77
N MET A 170 6.00 -5.07 18.02
CA MET A 170 5.09 -5.68 17.04
C MET A 170 3.89 -4.78 16.75
N LEU A 171 3.31 -4.16 17.78
CA LEU A 171 2.23 -3.19 17.61
C LEU A 171 2.69 -1.98 16.77
N TRP A 172 3.91 -1.50 17.01
CA TRP A 172 4.47 -0.41 16.22
C TRP A 172 4.65 -0.80 14.75
N TRP A 173 5.16 -1.99 14.46
CA TRP A 173 5.29 -2.46 13.06
C TRP A 173 3.93 -2.64 12.38
N ALA A 174 2.90 -3.09 13.09
CA ALA A 174 1.53 -3.13 12.55
C ALA A 174 1.00 -1.73 12.19
N ILE A 175 1.27 -0.74 13.03
CA ILE A 175 0.94 0.67 12.80
C ILE A 175 1.66 1.20 11.56
N VAL A 176 2.96 0.92 11.41
CA VAL A 176 3.75 1.36 10.25
C VAL A 176 3.25 0.70 8.97
N GLY A 177 2.95 -0.61 8.98
CA GLY A 177 2.42 -1.32 7.82
C GLY A 177 1.06 -0.77 7.36
N LEU A 178 0.13 -0.55 8.29
CA LEU A 178 -1.16 0.11 7.96
C LEU A 178 -0.94 1.52 7.38
N THR A 179 -0.01 2.28 7.96
CA THR A 179 0.30 3.64 7.50
C THR A 179 0.92 3.64 6.11
N ASP A 180 1.69 2.60 5.76
CA ASP A 180 2.25 2.43 4.41
C ASP A 180 1.14 2.31 3.36
N GLN A 181 0.14 1.44 3.59
CA GLN A 181 -0.99 1.30 2.69
C GLN A 181 -1.74 2.62 2.49
N TRP A 182 -1.88 3.41 3.56
CA TRP A 182 -2.53 4.71 3.46
C TRP A 182 -1.67 5.75 2.72
N VAL A 183 -0.37 5.85 3.01
CA VAL A 183 0.57 6.77 2.32
C VAL A 183 0.65 6.46 0.84
N GLN A 184 0.58 5.19 0.48
CA GLN A 184 0.56 4.73 -0.91
C GLN A 184 -0.82 4.77 -1.58
N ASP A 185 -1.85 5.30 -0.89
CA ASP A 185 -3.22 5.43 -1.42
C ASP A 185 -3.84 4.06 -1.85
N LYS A 186 -3.39 2.96 -1.22
CA LYS A 186 -3.85 1.59 -1.48
C LYS A 186 -5.18 1.28 -0.81
N ILE A 187 -5.50 1.97 0.28
CA ILE A 187 -6.75 1.80 1.05
C ILE A 187 -7.55 3.08 1.10
N THR A 188 -8.86 2.95 1.26
CA THR A 188 -9.76 4.10 1.40
C THR A 188 -9.61 4.76 2.76
N GLN A 189 -9.91 6.05 2.86
CA GLN A 189 -9.86 6.78 4.13
C GLN A 189 -10.78 6.14 5.19
N MET A 190 -11.94 5.62 4.79
CA MET A 190 -12.89 4.97 5.69
C MET A 190 -12.29 3.69 6.29
N LYS A 191 -11.68 2.83 5.46
CA LYS A 191 -11.01 1.61 5.93
C LYS A 191 -9.83 1.97 6.85
N TYR A 192 -9.01 2.95 6.48
CA TYR A 192 -7.91 3.42 7.32
C TYR A 192 -8.37 3.85 8.72
N VAL A 193 -9.44 4.69 8.81
CA VAL A 193 -9.98 5.14 10.10
C VAL A 193 -10.52 3.98 10.94
N THR A 194 -11.15 3.00 10.31
CA THR A 194 -11.64 1.79 10.99
C THR A 194 -10.48 0.98 11.58
N ASP A 195 -9.45 0.73 10.80
CA ASP A 195 -8.28 -0.07 11.21
C ASP A 195 -7.44 0.66 12.27
N VAL A 196 -7.30 2.00 12.16
CA VAL A 196 -6.72 2.86 13.20
C VAL A 196 -7.46 2.70 14.52
N GLY A 197 -8.81 2.64 14.49
CA GLY A 197 -9.61 2.41 15.70
C GLY A 197 -9.34 1.05 16.36
N VAL A 198 -9.00 0.02 15.59
CA VAL A 198 -8.57 -1.29 16.11
C VAL A 198 -7.22 -1.15 16.83
N LEU A 199 -6.22 -0.58 16.14
CA LEU A 199 -4.88 -0.40 16.70
C LEU A 199 -4.86 0.52 17.93
N GLN A 200 -5.70 1.57 17.97
CA GLN A 200 -5.84 2.45 19.12
C GLN A 200 -6.22 1.70 20.41
N ARG A 201 -7.11 0.71 20.30
CA ARG A 201 -7.48 -0.12 21.47
C ARG A 201 -6.29 -0.90 22.02
N HIS A 202 -5.42 -1.41 21.13
CA HIS A 202 -4.19 -2.09 21.53
C HIS A 202 -3.19 -1.12 22.16
N VAL A 203 -3.01 0.08 21.59
CA VAL A 203 -2.13 1.13 22.16
C VAL A 203 -2.58 1.51 23.59
N SER A 204 -3.88 1.73 23.79
CA SER A 204 -4.42 2.06 25.12
C SER A 204 -4.13 0.95 26.12
N ARG A 205 -4.31 -0.32 25.72
CA ARG A 205 -4.03 -1.47 26.59
C ARG A 205 -2.54 -1.59 26.97
N HIS A 206 -1.64 -1.39 25.99
CA HIS A 206 -0.20 -1.46 26.27
C HIS A 206 0.26 -0.31 27.16
N ASN A 207 -0.22 0.91 26.93
CA ASN A 207 0.14 2.06 27.77
C ASN A 207 -0.34 1.91 29.22
N HIS A 208 -1.51 1.29 29.46
CA HIS A 208 -1.98 1.01 30.83
C HIS A 208 -1.16 -0.07 31.56
N ARG A 209 -0.62 -1.05 30.83
CA ARG A 209 0.29 -2.05 31.42
C ARG A 209 1.57 -1.41 31.96
N ASP A 210 2.10 -0.42 31.25
CA ASP A 210 3.35 0.27 31.65
C ASP A 210 3.14 1.21 32.84
N GLU A 211 1.92 1.69 33.11
CA GLU A 211 1.60 2.55 34.26
C GLU A 211 1.51 1.77 35.59
N ASP A 212 1.18 0.49 35.54
CA ASP A 212 1.11 -0.39 36.72
C ASP A 212 2.51 -0.84 37.22
N GLU A 213 3.56 -0.70 36.42
CA GLU A 213 4.94 -0.93 36.81
C GLU A 213 5.59 0.40 37.27
N GLU A 214 5.60 0.68 38.57
CA GLU A 214 6.18 1.90 39.21
C GLU A 214 7.65 2.21 38.86
N ASN A 215 8.28 1.49 37.97
CA ASN A 215 9.66 1.67 37.51
C ASN A 215 9.80 2.32 36.12
N ALA A 216 8.79 3.00 35.63
CA ALA A 216 8.70 3.57 34.26
C ALA A 216 9.66 4.77 33.96
N LEU A 217 10.72 4.98 34.72
CA LEU A 217 11.74 6.00 34.46
C LEU A 217 13.01 5.45 33.80
N SER A 218 12.94 4.28 33.19
CA SER A 218 14.06 3.76 32.40
C SER A 218 14.21 4.55 31.09
N VAL A 219 15.42 4.94 30.77
CA VAL A 219 15.80 5.68 29.54
C VAL A 219 15.48 4.87 28.27
N ASP A 220 15.23 3.59 28.42
CA ASP A 220 14.89 2.65 27.34
C ASP A 220 13.37 2.46 27.12
N CYS A 221 12.54 3.26 27.78
CA CYS A 221 11.10 3.12 27.68
C CYS A 221 10.60 3.51 26.29
N MET A 222 10.01 2.53 25.58
CA MET A 222 9.34 2.72 24.33
C MET A 222 7.87 3.05 24.61
N ARG A 223 7.44 4.24 24.22
CA ARG A 223 6.04 4.65 24.36
C ARG A 223 5.42 4.93 22.99
N ILE A 224 4.33 4.24 22.69
CA ILE A 224 3.49 4.53 21.54
C ILE A 224 2.40 5.49 21.99
N SER A 225 2.31 6.63 21.33
CA SER A 225 1.24 7.60 21.54
C SER A 225 0.33 7.62 20.32
N PHE A 226 -0.96 7.49 20.55
CA PHE A 226 -1.94 7.78 19.56
C PHE A 226 -2.28 9.26 19.62
N GLU A 227 -1.91 10.00 18.60
CA GLU A 227 -2.31 11.41 18.49
C GLU A 227 -3.73 11.44 17.93
N TYR A 228 -4.71 11.34 18.83
CA TYR A 228 -6.14 11.39 18.48
C TYR A 228 -6.55 12.80 18.04
N GLU A 229 -5.93 13.81 18.58
CA GLU A 229 -5.99 15.14 17.99
C GLU A 229 -5.17 15.10 16.70
N PRO A 230 -5.81 15.37 15.56
CA PRO A 230 -5.22 15.11 14.27
C PRO A 230 -3.86 15.77 14.15
N SER A 231 -2.83 14.95 13.93
CA SER A 231 -1.52 15.45 13.53
C SER A 231 -1.66 16.20 12.21
N LEU A 232 -0.76 17.14 11.99
CA LEU A 232 -0.73 17.87 10.74
C LEU A 232 -0.41 16.91 9.59
N HIS A 233 -1.20 16.98 8.54
CA HIS A 233 -0.94 16.25 7.30
C HIS A 233 0.24 16.87 6.54
N LEU A 234 1.41 16.85 7.18
CA LEU A 234 2.66 17.41 6.69
C LEU A 234 3.76 16.36 6.74
N ALA A 235 4.37 16.07 5.59
CA ALA A 235 5.43 15.09 5.48
C ALA A 235 6.69 15.56 6.23
N LEU A 236 7.21 14.68 7.11
CA LEU A 236 8.49 14.84 7.80
C LEU A 236 8.66 16.15 8.61
N TYR A 237 7.57 16.82 9.00
CA TYR A 237 7.66 18.18 9.56
C TYR A 237 8.47 18.25 10.86
N GLN A 238 8.48 17.19 11.67
CA GLN A 238 9.25 17.14 12.91
C GLN A 238 10.77 17.01 12.69
N HIS A 239 11.15 16.49 11.50
CA HIS A 239 12.55 16.25 11.12
C HIS A 239 13.07 17.25 10.10
N TRP A 240 12.26 18.21 9.69
CA TRP A 240 12.55 19.22 8.67
C TRP A 240 12.30 20.63 9.19
N SER A 241 12.24 21.62 8.30
CA SER A 241 11.65 22.92 8.60
C SER A 241 10.14 22.89 8.27
N LEU A 242 9.34 23.68 8.98
CA LEU A 242 7.91 23.79 8.67
C LEU A 242 7.68 24.29 7.23
N HIS A 243 8.51 25.24 6.78
CA HIS A 243 8.47 25.74 5.40
C HIS A 243 8.73 24.64 4.38
N ASP A 244 9.80 23.87 4.56
CA ASP A 244 10.13 22.80 3.61
C ASP A 244 9.05 21.71 3.62
N SER A 245 8.51 21.37 4.78
CA SER A 245 7.42 20.41 4.87
C SER A 245 6.16 20.90 4.13
N LEU A 246 5.74 22.15 4.34
CA LEU A 246 4.61 22.75 3.59
C LEU A 246 4.86 22.78 2.08
N CYS A 247 6.10 23.02 1.65
CA CYS A 247 6.45 23.08 0.23
C CYS A 247 6.48 21.69 -0.43
N ASN A 248 6.82 20.64 0.32
CA ASN A 248 7.07 19.32 -0.24
C ASN A 248 5.98 18.29 0.09
N THR A 249 4.98 18.65 0.89
CA THR A 249 3.79 17.83 1.10
C THR A 249 2.86 17.94 -0.09
N CYS A 250 2.40 16.81 -0.63
CA CYS A 250 1.54 16.75 -1.81
C CYS A 250 0.30 17.64 -1.68
N TYR A 251 -0.41 17.52 -0.56
CA TYR A 251 -1.67 18.24 -0.34
C TYR A 251 -1.50 19.76 -0.36
N THR A 252 -0.55 20.28 0.41
CA THR A 252 -0.29 21.73 0.50
C THR A 252 0.31 22.27 -0.77
N ALA A 253 1.27 21.56 -1.39
CA ALA A 253 1.88 21.97 -2.65
C ALA A 253 0.85 22.08 -3.77
N ALA A 254 -0.06 21.12 -3.90
CA ALA A 254 -1.13 21.12 -4.90
C ALA A 254 -2.16 22.22 -4.63
N ARG A 255 -2.59 22.41 -3.38
CA ARG A 255 -3.59 23.43 -3.01
C ARG A 255 -3.09 24.86 -3.18
N PHE A 256 -1.86 25.13 -2.81
CA PHE A 256 -1.24 26.44 -3.05
C PHE A 256 -0.80 26.63 -4.51
N LYS A 257 -0.62 25.56 -5.28
CA LYS A 257 -0.02 25.57 -6.63
C LYS A 257 1.40 26.13 -6.61
N LEU A 258 2.26 25.53 -5.78
CA LEU A 258 3.60 26.07 -5.48
C LEU A 258 4.57 26.11 -6.67
N TRP A 259 4.24 25.44 -7.78
CA TRP A 259 4.95 25.57 -9.06
C TRP A 259 4.78 26.94 -9.73
N SER A 260 3.87 27.78 -9.22
CA SER A 260 3.60 29.13 -9.74
C SER A 260 4.05 30.21 -8.77
N VAL A 261 4.45 31.38 -9.31
CA VAL A 261 4.80 32.56 -8.49
C VAL A 261 3.63 33.01 -7.61
N HIS A 262 2.40 32.91 -8.12
CA HIS A 262 1.20 33.25 -7.35
C HIS A 262 1.00 32.28 -6.17
N GLY A 263 1.26 31.00 -6.38
CA GLY A 263 1.17 29.99 -5.33
C GLY A 263 2.19 30.21 -4.20
N GLN A 264 3.40 30.60 -4.55
CA GLN A 264 4.43 30.94 -3.57
C GLN A 264 4.04 32.17 -2.72
N LYS A 265 3.45 33.21 -3.35
CA LYS A 265 2.89 34.34 -2.62
C LYS A 265 1.76 33.94 -1.68
N ARG A 266 0.86 33.08 -2.14
CA ARG A 266 -0.25 32.55 -1.33
C ARG A 266 0.23 31.75 -0.11
N LEU A 267 1.32 30.99 -0.24
CA LEU A 267 1.95 30.35 0.91
C LEU A 267 2.51 31.38 1.91
N GLN A 268 3.12 32.48 1.43
CA GLN A 268 3.60 33.54 2.29
C GLN A 268 2.45 34.27 3.01
N GLU A 269 1.32 34.49 2.33
CA GLU A 269 0.10 35.03 2.92
C GLU A 269 -0.46 34.10 4.01
N PHE A 270 -0.45 32.79 3.77
CA PHE A 270 -0.84 31.77 4.74
C PHE A 270 0.05 31.79 6.00
N LEU A 271 1.37 31.89 5.82
CA LEU A 271 2.31 32.00 6.93
C LEU A 271 2.16 33.32 7.71
N ALA A 272 1.85 34.40 7.01
CA ALA A 272 1.59 35.69 7.64
C ALA A 272 0.27 35.72 8.42
N ASP A 273 -0.80 35.08 7.91
CA ASP A 273 -2.09 34.94 8.60
C ASP A 273 -1.94 34.17 9.93
N MET A 274 -1.05 33.16 9.97
CA MET A 274 -0.69 32.47 11.20
C MET A 274 0.17 33.30 12.16
N GLY A 275 0.64 34.47 11.75
CA GLY A 275 1.55 35.29 12.56
C GLY A 275 2.94 34.67 12.77
N LEU A 276 3.35 33.69 11.94
CA LEU A 276 4.61 33.00 12.08
C LEU A 276 5.76 33.77 11.39
N PRO A 277 6.81 34.15 12.11
CA PRO A 277 7.97 34.78 11.51
C PRO A 277 8.67 33.83 10.54
N LEU A 278 8.96 34.26 9.32
CA LEU A 278 9.63 33.44 8.28
C LEU A 278 10.96 32.85 8.76
N LYS A 279 11.66 33.56 9.67
CA LYS A 279 12.91 33.08 10.27
C LYS A 279 12.66 31.82 11.13
N GLN A 280 11.57 31.78 11.89
CA GLN A 280 11.17 30.63 12.70
C GLN A 280 10.70 29.46 11.84
N VAL A 281 9.94 29.74 10.79
CA VAL A 281 9.38 28.70 9.90
C VAL A 281 10.45 28.01 9.04
N LYS A 282 11.53 28.73 8.69
CA LYS A 282 12.64 28.20 7.85
C LYS A 282 13.72 27.45 8.63
N GLN A 283 13.78 27.60 9.96
CA GLN A 283 14.71 26.82 10.76
C GLN A 283 14.21 25.39 11.00
N LYS A 284 15.08 24.49 11.47
CA LYS A 284 14.67 23.12 11.84
C LYS A 284 13.55 23.18 12.88
N PHE A 285 12.52 22.36 12.71
CA PHE A 285 11.37 22.31 13.61
C PHE A 285 11.78 22.13 15.07
N GLN A 286 12.79 21.29 15.32
CA GLN A 286 13.32 21.08 16.68
C GLN A 286 13.87 22.35 17.31
N SER A 287 14.41 23.29 16.52
CA SER A 287 14.97 24.56 16.97
C SER A 287 13.94 25.70 17.02
N MET A 288 12.70 25.44 16.62
CA MET A 288 11.61 26.41 16.69
C MET A 288 11.22 26.71 18.15
N ASP A 289 10.72 27.89 18.42
CA ASP A 289 10.27 28.32 19.75
C ASP A 289 9.19 27.37 20.29
N ILE A 290 9.28 27.02 21.57
CA ILE A 290 8.38 26.06 22.21
C ILE A 290 6.94 26.58 22.21
N SER A 291 6.73 27.86 22.52
CA SER A 291 5.41 28.49 22.54
C SER A 291 4.72 28.43 21.17
N LEU A 292 5.52 28.60 20.10
CA LEU A 292 5.00 28.48 18.72
C LEU A 292 4.68 27.02 18.35
N LYS A 293 5.45 26.05 18.85
CA LYS A 293 5.18 24.61 18.61
C LYS A 293 3.89 24.16 19.27
N GLU A 294 3.65 24.60 20.51
CA GLU A 294 2.45 24.23 21.27
C GLU A 294 1.17 24.72 20.60
N ASN A 295 1.19 25.96 20.09
CA ASN A 295 0.04 26.57 19.44
C ASN A 295 -0.03 26.31 17.92
N LEU A 296 0.98 25.65 17.34
CA LEU A 296 1.12 25.50 15.89
C LEU A 296 -0.10 24.78 15.26
N ARG A 297 -0.66 23.79 15.93
CA ARG A 297 -1.81 23.03 15.43
C ARG A 297 -3.04 23.92 15.25
N GLU A 298 -3.38 24.67 16.29
CA GLU A 298 -4.53 25.59 16.27
C GLU A 298 -4.34 26.68 15.22
N MET A 299 -3.15 27.25 15.15
CA MET A 299 -2.82 28.29 14.18
C MET A 299 -2.93 27.80 12.74
N ILE A 300 -2.42 26.60 12.43
CA ILE A 300 -2.52 26.00 11.10
C ILE A 300 -3.98 25.70 10.76
N GLU A 301 -4.74 25.17 11.69
CA GLU A 301 -6.14 24.82 11.45
C GLU A 301 -7.00 26.04 11.18
N GLU A 302 -6.88 27.05 12.00
CA GLU A 302 -7.62 28.31 11.83
C GLU A 302 -7.31 28.97 10.48
N SER A 303 -6.03 29.06 10.12
CA SER A 303 -5.62 29.61 8.84
C SER A 303 -6.00 28.68 7.67
N ALA A 304 -5.87 27.37 7.82
CA ALA A 304 -6.24 26.39 6.78
C ALA A 304 -7.71 26.51 6.38
N ASN A 305 -8.60 26.70 7.36
CA ASN A 305 -10.03 26.93 7.10
C ASN A 305 -10.28 28.18 6.25
N LYS A 306 -9.58 29.29 6.51
CA LYS A 306 -9.67 30.52 5.72
C LYS A 306 -9.17 30.33 4.28
N PHE A 307 -8.15 29.48 4.08
CA PHE A 307 -7.59 29.18 2.77
C PHE A 307 -8.28 28.00 2.05
N GLY A 308 -9.37 27.46 2.62
CA GLY A 308 -10.16 26.37 2.03
C GLY A 308 -9.47 25.00 2.05
N MET A 309 -8.57 24.78 3.01
CA MET A 309 -7.89 23.51 3.23
C MET A 309 -8.55 22.78 4.40
N LYS A 310 -9.38 21.77 4.10
CA LYS A 310 -10.16 21.05 5.12
C LYS A 310 -9.45 19.83 5.69
N ASP A 311 -8.50 19.25 4.93
CA ASP A 311 -7.89 17.95 5.23
C ASP A 311 -6.45 18.10 5.75
N MET A 312 -6.21 19.12 6.59
CA MET A 312 -4.90 19.31 7.25
C MET A 312 -4.70 18.41 8.46
N ARG A 313 -5.74 17.68 8.84
CA ARG A 313 -5.73 16.78 9.99
C ARG A 313 -5.74 15.34 9.55
N ILE A 314 -4.92 14.52 10.19
CA ILE A 314 -4.90 13.07 9.99
C ILE A 314 -4.75 12.38 11.33
N GLN A 315 -5.49 11.29 11.50
CA GLN A 315 -5.28 10.37 12.61
C GLN A 315 -3.97 9.61 12.36
N THR A 316 -3.07 9.66 13.31
CA THR A 316 -1.77 9.00 13.20
C THR A 316 -1.26 8.55 14.56
N PHE A 317 -0.22 7.76 14.53
CA PHE A 317 0.49 7.32 15.73
C PHE A 317 1.90 7.91 15.75
N SER A 318 2.40 8.15 16.93
CA SER A 318 3.80 8.49 17.14
C SER A 318 4.44 7.54 18.13
N ILE A 319 5.73 7.28 17.92
CA ILE A 319 6.54 6.51 18.85
C ILE A 319 7.59 7.42 19.48
N HIS A 320 7.81 7.20 20.76
CA HIS A 320 8.87 7.84 21.52
C HIS A 320 9.90 6.79 21.94
N PHE A 321 11.16 6.97 21.54
CA PHE A 321 12.29 6.19 22.03
C PHE A 321 13.07 7.07 23.04
N GLY A 322 12.82 6.84 24.33
CA GLY A 322 13.32 7.71 25.37
C GLY A 322 12.83 9.16 25.24
N PHE A 323 13.62 10.11 25.68
CA PHE A 323 13.23 11.54 25.67
C PHE A 323 13.57 12.30 24.39
N LYS A 324 14.44 11.74 23.54
CA LYS A 324 15.03 12.49 22.41
C LYS A 324 14.42 12.17 21.05
N HIS A 325 13.91 10.96 20.87
CA HIS A 325 13.54 10.48 19.57
C HIS A 325 12.03 10.30 19.48
N LYS A 326 11.39 11.15 18.72
CA LYS A 326 9.96 11.05 18.36
C LYS A 326 9.83 10.89 16.86
N PHE A 327 9.06 9.90 16.41
CA PHE A 327 8.78 9.65 15.02
C PHE A 327 7.27 9.46 14.81
N LEU A 328 6.73 10.01 13.75
CA LEU A 328 5.40 9.66 13.27
C LEU A 328 5.48 8.37 12.43
N ALA A 329 4.40 7.59 12.40
CA ALA A 329 4.34 6.39 11.58
C ALA A 329 4.63 6.68 10.10
N SER A 330 4.09 7.79 9.57
CA SER A 330 4.36 8.23 8.20
C SER A 330 5.84 8.58 7.95
N ASP A 331 6.54 9.13 8.95
CA ASP A 331 7.96 9.44 8.81
C ASP A 331 8.80 8.18 8.64
N VAL A 332 8.45 7.12 9.39
CA VAL A 332 9.09 5.80 9.27
C VAL A 332 8.79 5.17 7.93
N VAL A 333 7.56 5.27 7.43
CA VAL A 333 7.19 4.77 6.09
C VAL A 333 8.04 5.44 5.01
N PHE A 334 8.10 6.78 4.98
CA PHE A 334 8.92 7.50 4.00
C PHE A 334 10.40 7.13 4.09
N ALA A 335 10.94 7.01 5.30
CA ALA A 335 12.34 6.65 5.50
C ALA A 335 12.65 5.24 5.00
N THR A 336 11.85 4.25 5.40
CA THR A 336 12.04 2.83 5.03
C THR A 336 11.86 2.62 3.52
N MET A 337 10.84 3.25 2.91
CA MET A 337 10.62 3.20 1.46
C MET A 337 11.81 3.80 0.69
N SER A 338 12.34 4.94 1.15
CA SER A 338 13.48 5.59 0.50
C SER A 338 14.78 4.79 0.62
N LEU A 339 14.99 4.05 1.71
CA LEU A 339 16.11 3.12 1.86
C LEU A 339 15.98 1.95 0.89
N MET A 340 14.79 1.36 0.81
CA MET A 340 14.52 0.19 -0.02
C MET A 340 14.72 0.48 -1.52
N GLU A 341 14.36 1.68 -1.95
CA GLU A 341 14.48 2.13 -3.35
C GLU A 341 15.71 3.03 -3.59
N SER A 342 16.68 3.05 -2.68
CA SER A 342 17.89 3.86 -2.85
C SER A 342 18.60 3.54 -4.18
N PRO A 343 18.99 4.56 -4.97
CA PRO A 343 19.66 4.39 -6.25
C PRO A 343 21.19 4.24 -6.13
N GLU A 344 21.71 3.97 -4.94
CA GLU A 344 23.16 3.83 -4.75
C GLU A 344 23.72 2.74 -5.65
N LYS A 345 24.76 3.09 -6.42
CA LYS A 345 25.32 2.23 -7.47
C LYS A 345 25.96 0.94 -6.97
N ASP A 346 26.43 0.96 -5.73
CA ASP A 346 27.21 -0.15 -5.14
C ASP A 346 26.33 -1.08 -4.27
N SER A 347 25.05 -0.75 -4.05
CA SER A 347 24.16 -1.58 -3.25
C SER A 347 23.28 -2.48 -4.13
N SER A 348 23.25 -3.77 -3.78
CA SER A 348 22.32 -4.72 -4.39
C SER A 348 20.87 -4.46 -3.88
N GLY A 349 19.86 -4.94 -4.61
CA GLY A 349 18.48 -4.89 -4.13
C GLY A 349 18.31 -5.55 -2.75
N THR A 350 19.08 -6.63 -2.50
CA THR A 350 19.13 -7.33 -1.21
C THR A 350 19.72 -6.46 -0.10
N ASP A 351 20.79 -5.68 -0.38
CA ASP A 351 21.40 -4.80 0.62
C ASP A 351 20.44 -3.67 1.01
N ASN A 352 19.75 -3.08 0.04
CA ASN A 352 18.72 -2.08 0.30
C ASN A 352 17.57 -2.65 1.14
N PHE A 353 17.13 -3.87 0.83
CA PHE A 353 16.11 -4.56 1.61
C PHE A 353 16.55 -4.77 3.07
N ILE A 354 17.78 -5.24 3.29
CA ILE A 354 18.33 -5.44 4.64
C ILE A 354 18.44 -4.11 5.38
N GLN A 355 18.91 -3.05 4.72
CA GLN A 355 18.99 -1.72 5.34
C GLN A 355 17.62 -1.20 5.74
N ALA A 356 16.61 -1.37 4.88
CA ALA A 356 15.22 -1.00 5.15
C ALA A 356 14.64 -1.82 6.31
N LEU A 357 14.86 -3.13 6.32
CA LEU A 357 14.43 -4.03 7.40
C LEU A 357 15.07 -3.65 8.74
N ASP A 358 16.35 -3.33 8.74
CA ASP A 358 17.09 -2.93 9.94
C ASP A 358 16.63 -1.57 10.48
N SER A 359 16.23 -0.63 9.61
CA SER A 359 15.74 0.69 10.01
C SER A 359 14.48 0.63 10.89
N LEU A 360 13.72 -0.46 10.80
CA LEU A 360 12.54 -0.71 11.64
C LEU A 360 12.90 -1.15 13.07
N SER A 361 14.17 -1.41 13.37
CA SER A 361 14.64 -1.82 14.69
C SER A 361 15.11 -0.60 15.49
N ARG A 362 14.66 -0.49 16.73
CA ARG A 362 15.05 0.61 17.64
C ARG A 362 16.57 0.69 17.93
N SER A 363 17.29 -0.41 17.75
CA SER A 363 18.76 -0.44 17.89
C SER A 363 19.49 0.26 16.74
N ASN A 364 18.84 0.49 15.61
CA ASN A 364 19.45 0.96 14.37
C ASN A 364 18.88 2.32 13.93
N LEU A 365 18.67 3.24 14.88
CA LEU A 365 18.12 4.57 14.60
C LEU A 365 18.95 5.36 13.58
N ASP A 366 20.25 5.13 13.48
CA ASP A 366 21.11 5.77 12.48
C ASP A 366 20.66 5.46 11.05
N LYS A 367 20.25 4.21 10.78
CA LYS A 367 19.69 3.83 9.49
C LYS A 367 18.35 4.51 9.21
N LEU A 368 17.50 4.65 10.24
CA LEU A 368 16.24 5.38 10.12
C LEU A 368 16.49 6.87 9.80
N TYR A 369 17.46 7.51 10.46
CA TYR A 369 17.83 8.89 10.14
C TYR A 369 18.42 9.04 8.72
N LEU A 370 19.22 8.08 8.27
CA LEU A 370 19.68 8.04 6.87
C LEU A 370 18.49 7.98 5.91
N GLY A 371 17.53 7.10 6.18
CA GLY A 371 16.29 7.00 5.40
C GLY A 371 15.50 8.30 5.36
N LEU A 372 15.40 9.03 6.49
CA LEU A 372 14.75 10.34 6.54
C LEU A 372 15.44 11.38 5.63
N GLU A 373 16.78 11.40 5.59
CA GLU A 373 17.51 12.32 4.69
C GLU A 373 17.29 11.95 3.21
N LEU A 374 17.26 10.67 2.87
CA LEU A 374 16.91 10.20 1.51
C LEU A 374 15.46 10.56 1.16
N ALA A 375 14.51 10.39 2.08
CA ALA A 375 13.12 10.76 1.89
C ALA A 375 12.94 12.26 1.65
N LYS A 376 13.65 13.11 2.37
CA LYS A 376 13.67 14.57 2.14
C LYS A 376 14.17 14.91 0.74
N LYS A 377 15.24 14.24 0.28
CA LYS A 377 15.78 14.42 -1.08
C LYS A 377 14.73 14.01 -2.11
N GLN A 378 14.10 12.86 -1.92
CA GLN A 378 13.08 12.33 -2.84
C GLN A 378 11.85 13.23 -2.91
N LEU A 379 11.33 13.73 -1.78
CA LEU A 379 10.19 14.64 -1.75
C LEU A 379 10.49 15.98 -2.42
N ARG A 380 11.70 16.53 -2.25
CA ARG A 380 12.13 17.73 -2.99
C ARG A 380 12.18 17.48 -4.49
N ALA A 381 12.82 16.39 -4.91
CA ALA A 381 12.90 16.00 -6.32
C ALA A 381 11.49 15.80 -6.92
N THR A 382 10.58 15.17 -6.17
CA THR A 382 9.17 15.02 -6.56
C THR A 382 8.53 16.37 -6.91
N GLN A 383 8.64 17.37 -6.03
CA GLN A 383 8.04 18.68 -6.29
C GLN A 383 8.73 19.44 -7.44
N GLN A 384 10.04 19.27 -7.61
CA GLN A 384 10.77 19.87 -8.73
C GLN A 384 10.33 19.28 -10.08
N ILE A 385 10.18 17.95 -10.16
CA ILE A 385 9.71 17.28 -11.37
C ILE A 385 8.26 17.67 -11.65
N ILE A 386 7.37 17.70 -10.65
CA ILE A 386 5.99 18.16 -10.82
C ILE A 386 5.94 19.58 -11.37
N ALA A 387 6.72 20.50 -10.80
CA ALA A 387 6.81 21.87 -11.27
C ALA A 387 7.28 21.93 -12.73
N SER A 388 8.31 21.16 -13.09
CA SER A 388 8.79 21.06 -14.47
C SER A 388 7.70 20.52 -15.39
N CYS A 389 7.05 19.39 -15.06
CA CYS A 389 6.01 18.78 -15.91
C CYS A 389 4.82 19.72 -16.15
N LEU A 390 4.40 20.47 -15.12
CA LEU A 390 3.27 21.39 -15.23
C LEU A 390 3.64 22.69 -15.98
N CYS A 391 4.84 23.24 -15.76
CA CYS A 391 5.30 24.44 -16.44
C CYS A 391 5.61 24.23 -17.91
N THR A 392 6.09 23.03 -18.28
CA THR A 392 6.44 22.69 -19.68
C THR A 392 5.31 21.95 -20.40
N ASN A 393 4.15 21.75 -19.77
CA ASN A 393 3.00 21.01 -20.31
C ASN A 393 3.35 19.59 -20.80
N LEU A 394 4.22 18.88 -20.07
CA LEU A 394 4.59 17.51 -20.40
C LEU A 394 3.45 16.50 -20.18
N VAL A 395 2.43 16.85 -19.40
CA VAL A 395 1.24 16.02 -19.22
C VAL A 395 0.30 16.23 -20.39
N ILE A 396 0.18 15.24 -21.24
CA ILE A 396 -0.65 15.28 -22.46
C ILE A 396 -1.87 14.37 -22.32
N SER A 397 -3.00 14.72 -22.95
CA SER A 397 -4.17 13.84 -23.02
C SER A 397 -4.08 12.97 -24.26
N GLN A 398 -4.13 11.66 -24.06
CA GLN A 398 -4.09 10.65 -25.13
C GLN A 398 -5.48 10.01 -25.38
N GLY A 399 -6.55 10.76 -25.17
CA GLY A 399 -7.92 10.26 -25.27
C GLY A 399 -8.43 9.73 -23.94
N PRO A 400 -8.34 8.44 -23.65
CA PRO A 400 -8.90 7.85 -22.43
C PRO A 400 -8.04 8.09 -21.17
N PHE A 401 -6.80 8.52 -21.29
CA PHE A 401 -5.90 8.77 -20.17
C PHE A 401 -4.97 9.96 -20.41
N LEU A 402 -4.38 10.45 -19.33
CA LEU A 402 -3.27 11.41 -19.35
C LEU A 402 -1.96 10.62 -19.45
N TYR A 403 -1.01 11.14 -20.20
CA TYR A 403 0.31 10.54 -20.35
C TYR A 403 1.42 11.53 -20.00
N CYS A 404 2.41 11.06 -19.26
CA CYS A 404 3.64 11.79 -18.96
C CYS A 404 4.84 10.86 -19.01
N SER A 405 5.92 11.27 -19.67
CA SER A 405 7.16 10.51 -19.74
C SER A 405 8.33 11.36 -19.26
N LEU A 406 9.09 10.84 -18.31
CA LEU A 406 10.34 11.43 -17.88
C LEU A 406 11.44 11.10 -18.88
N MET A 407 12.29 12.08 -19.18
CA MET A 407 13.46 11.91 -20.05
C MET A 407 14.69 11.55 -19.22
N GLU A 408 15.64 10.84 -19.80
CA GLU A 408 16.91 10.48 -19.15
C GLU A 408 17.70 11.68 -18.62
N GLY A 409 17.59 12.83 -19.29
CA GLY A 409 18.21 14.09 -18.86
C GLY A 409 17.46 14.86 -17.76
N THR A 410 16.34 14.33 -17.25
CA THR A 410 15.61 15.00 -16.16
C THR A 410 16.43 14.92 -14.87
N PRO A 411 16.62 16.04 -14.15
CA PRO A 411 17.34 16.03 -12.87
C PRO A 411 16.70 15.03 -11.90
N ASP A 412 17.53 14.27 -11.18
CA ASP A 412 17.13 13.29 -10.17
C ASP A 412 16.16 12.19 -10.67
N VAL A 413 16.05 11.96 -11.99
CA VAL A 413 15.15 10.94 -12.57
C VAL A 413 15.45 9.54 -12.04
N VAL A 414 16.69 9.24 -11.69
CA VAL A 414 17.12 7.95 -11.14
C VAL A 414 16.41 7.60 -9.83
N LEU A 415 15.97 8.60 -9.05
CA LEU A 415 15.17 8.40 -7.83
C LEU A 415 13.78 7.82 -8.12
N PHE A 416 13.31 7.89 -9.36
CA PHE A 416 11.96 7.50 -9.79
C PHE A 416 11.99 6.37 -10.82
N SER A 417 13.08 5.64 -10.92
CA SER A 417 13.19 4.46 -11.78
C SER A 417 12.43 3.25 -11.23
N LYS A 418 12.26 3.17 -9.91
CA LYS A 418 11.64 2.05 -9.22
C LYS A 418 10.14 2.27 -8.95
N PRO A 419 9.36 1.17 -8.75
CA PRO A 419 7.89 1.20 -8.73
C PRO A 419 7.25 2.13 -7.70
N ALA A 420 7.65 2.02 -6.41
CA ALA A 420 6.99 2.77 -5.34
C ALA A 420 7.26 4.28 -5.46
N SER A 421 8.50 4.66 -5.78
CA SER A 421 8.88 6.07 -6.00
C SER A 421 8.18 6.66 -7.22
N LEU A 422 8.09 5.91 -8.33
CA LEU A 422 7.39 6.37 -9.53
C LEU A 422 5.89 6.47 -9.30
N SER A 423 5.29 5.51 -8.59
CA SER A 423 3.87 5.54 -8.23
C SER A 423 3.55 6.72 -7.31
N LEU A 424 4.41 7.03 -6.33
CA LEU A 424 4.27 8.20 -5.47
C LEU A 424 4.33 9.50 -6.28
N LEU A 425 5.34 9.65 -7.14
CA LEU A 425 5.47 10.82 -8.03
C LEU A 425 4.24 10.97 -8.92
N SER A 426 3.78 9.88 -9.53
CA SER A 426 2.63 9.86 -10.46
C SER A 426 1.34 10.31 -9.78
N ARG A 427 1.07 9.83 -8.55
CA ARG A 427 -0.08 10.28 -7.75
C ARG A 427 0.00 11.76 -7.40
N HIS A 428 1.18 12.22 -6.97
CA HIS A 428 1.38 13.63 -6.66
C HIS A 428 1.24 14.52 -7.90
N LEU A 429 1.73 14.06 -9.07
CA LEU A 429 1.57 14.76 -10.33
C LEU A 429 0.10 14.86 -10.74
N LEU A 430 -0.64 13.75 -10.66
CA LEU A 430 -2.07 13.71 -11.00
C LEU A 430 -2.86 14.68 -10.10
N LYS A 431 -2.69 14.62 -8.77
CA LYS A 431 -3.32 15.54 -7.80
C LYS A 431 -3.01 17.00 -8.12
N SER A 432 -1.76 17.31 -8.45
CA SER A 432 -1.32 18.66 -8.83
C SER A 432 -1.91 19.11 -10.16
N PHE A 433 -1.96 18.21 -11.15
CA PHE A 433 -2.53 18.48 -12.47
C PHE A 433 -4.04 18.77 -12.38
N VAL A 434 -4.79 17.95 -11.63
CA VAL A 434 -6.23 18.13 -11.39
C VAL A 434 -6.52 19.50 -10.74
N CYS A 435 -5.67 19.93 -9.80
CA CYS A 435 -5.77 21.27 -9.19
C CYS A 435 -5.41 22.41 -10.18
N SER A 436 -4.54 22.14 -11.16
CA SER A 436 -4.03 23.12 -12.12
C SER A 436 -4.97 23.32 -13.31
N THR A 437 -5.44 22.21 -13.91
CA THR A 437 -6.19 22.24 -15.17
C THR A 437 -7.58 22.85 -15.02
N LYS A 438 -8.00 23.60 -16.04
CA LYS A 438 -9.37 24.13 -16.19
C LYS A 438 -10.29 23.16 -16.95
N ASN A 439 -9.70 22.21 -17.68
CA ASN A 439 -10.46 21.25 -18.49
C ASN A 439 -11.12 20.20 -17.60
N ARG A 440 -12.46 20.21 -17.55
CA ARG A 440 -13.23 19.27 -16.72
C ARG A 440 -13.05 17.81 -17.12
N ARG A 441 -12.89 17.52 -18.43
CA ARG A 441 -12.65 16.15 -18.91
C ARG A 441 -11.30 15.63 -18.41
N CYS A 442 -10.24 16.41 -18.51
CA CYS A 442 -8.90 16.01 -18.07
C CYS A 442 -8.82 15.76 -16.56
N LYS A 443 -9.70 16.35 -15.76
CA LYS A 443 -9.75 16.10 -14.32
C LYS A 443 -10.21 14.69 -13.94
N LEU A 444 -10.96 14.06 -14.82
CA LEU A 444 -11.55 12.72 -14.59
C LEU A 444 -10.73 11.62 -15.27
N LEU A 445 -9.63 11.97 -15.94
CA LEU A 445 -8.80 10.98 -16.62
C LEU A 445 -7.76 10.39 -15.67
N PRO A 446 -7.50 9.08 -15.80
CA PRO A 446 -6.38 8.41 -15.15
C PRO A 446 -5.05 8.87 -15.76
N LEU A 447 -3.94 8.59 -15.09
CA LEU A 447 -2.59 8.94 -15.54
C LEU A 447 -1.76 7.69 -15.80
N VAL A 448 -1.11 7.63 -16.96
CA VAL A 448 -0.02 6.70 -17.27
C VAL A 448 1.29 7.47 -17.26
N MET A 449 2.23 7.05 -16.44
CA MET A 449 3.54 7.69 -16.32
C MET A 449 4.66 6.70 -16.62
N ALA A 450 5.65 7.15 -17.40
CA ALA A 450 6.82 6.36 -17.76
C ALA A 450 8.11 7.03 -17.29
N ALA A 451 9.05 6.25 -16.76
CA ALA A 451 10.39 6.70 -16.39
C ALA A 451 11.46 5.71 -16.86
N PRO A 452 12.68 6.17 -17.20
CA PRO A 452 13.77 5.28 -17.56
C PRO A 452 14.19 4.43 -16.35
N LEU A 453 14.28 3.12 -16.53
CA LEU A 453 14.73 2.19 -15.49
C LEU A 453 16.23 1.89 -15.66
N ASN A 454 16.61 1.36 -16.80
CA ASN A 454 17.99 1.08 -17.13
C ASN A 454 18.29 1.58 -18.56
N VAL A 455 19.12 2.63 -18.62
CA VAL A 455 19.49 3.28 -19.88
C VAL A 455 20.30 2.36 -20.78
N GLU A 456 21.22 1.56 -20.20
CA GLU A 456 22.07 0.65 -20.96
C GLU A 456 21.28 -0.48 -21.60
N GLN A 457 20.25 -0.97 -20.92
CA GLN A 457 19.35 -2.01 -21.41
C GLN A 457 18.19 -1.45 -22.22
N GLY A 458 18.00 -0.14 -22.24
CA GLY A 458 16.88 0.53 -22.90
C GLY A 458 15.52 0.11 -22.31
N THR A 459 15.42 0.01 -20.97
CA THR A 459 14.15 -0.33 -20.30
C THR A 459 13.53 0.86 -19.61
N VAL A 460 12.20 0.87 -19.57
CA VAL A 460 11.38 1.90 -18.92
C VAL A 460 10.36 1.27 -17.98
N THR A 461 10.17 1.87 -16.83
CA THR A 461 9.07 1.53 -15.91
C THR A 461 7.84 2.35 -16.29
N VAL A 462 6.69 1.71 -16.38
CA VAL A 462 5.40 2.36 -16.68
C VAL A 462 4.43 2.07 -15.55
N VAL A 463 3.78 3.11 -15.04
CA VAL A 463 2.81 3.05 -13.94
C VAL A 463 1.48 3.63 -14.37
N GLY A 464 0.39 2.94 -14.04
CA GLY A 464 -0.98 3.39 -14.25
C GLY A 464 -1.65 3.82 -12.94
N ILE A 465 -2.10 5.06 -12.86
CA ILE A 465 -2.77 5.62 -11.69
C ILE A 465 -4.24 5.90 -12.01
N PRO A 466 -5.20 5.40 -11.21
CA PRO A 466 -6.62 5.64 -11.42
C PRO A 466 -6.95 7.13 -11.27
N PRO A 467 -8.10 7.59 -11.80
CA PRO A 467 -8.50 8.99 -11.71
C PRO A 467 -8.74 9.43 -10.27
N GLU A 468 -8.46 10.70 -9.98
CA GLU A 468 -8.82 11.32 -8.70
C GLU A 468 -10.33 11.51 -8.62
N THR A 469 -11.01 10.66 -7.88
CA THR A 469 -12.46 10.74 -7.61
C THR A 469 -12.70 10.81 -6.12
N ASP A 470 -13.77 11.52 -5.72
CA ASP A 470 -14.21 11.60 -4.31
C ASP A 470 -14.94 10.31 -3.86
N SER A 471 -15.12 9.33 -4.76
CA SER A 471 -15.80 8.08 -4.46
C SER A 471 -14.93 7.14 -3.63
N SER A 472 -15.53 6.43 -2.69
CA SER A 472 -14.89 5.40 -1.87
C SER A 472 -14.39 4.20 -2.69
N ASP A 473 -14.86 4.05 -3.93
CA ASP A 473 -14.56 2.93 -4.82
C ASP A 473 -13.51 3.32 -5.88
N ARG A 474 -12.29 3.62 -5.44
CA ARG A 474 -11.17 3.77 -6.37
C ARG A 474 -10.73 2.40 -6.86
N LYS A 475 -11.19 2.01 -8.03
CA LYS A 475 -10.79 0.75 -8.68
C LYS A 475 -9.72 1.04 -9.72
N ASN A 476 -8.57 0.39 -9.62
CA ASN A 476 -7.50 0.48 -10.61
C ASN A 476 -7.66 -0.65 -11.65
N PHE A 477 -7.87 -0.29 -12.89
CA PHE A 477 -8.07 -1.23 -14.01
C PHE A 477 -6.80 -1.41 -14.87
N PHE A 478 -5.73 -0.70 -14.55
CA PHE A 478 -4.53 -0.70 -15.39
C PHE A 478 -3.82 -2.05 -15.43
N GLY A 479 -3.88 -2.83 -14.37
CA GLY A 479 -3.26 -4.16 -14.35
C GLY A 479 -3.71 -5.00 -15.53
N ARG A 480 -5.01 -5.20 -15.68
CA ARG A 480 -5.60 -5.98 -16.78
C ARG A 480 -5.46 -5.30 -18.15
N ALA A 481 -5.53 -3.96 -18.17
CA ALA A 481 -5.35 -3.21 -19.41
C ALA A 481 -3.90 -3.32 -19.92
N PHE A 482 -2.92 -3.27 -19.04
CA PHE A 482 -1.51 -3.42 -19.38
C PHE A 482 -1.20 -4.83 -19.90
N GLU A 483 -1.70 -5.86 -19.24
CA GLU A 483 -1.56 -7.24 -19.68
C GLU A 483 -2.10 -7.42 -21.11
N LYS A 484 -3.34 -7.03 -21.35
CA LYS A 484 -3.97 -7.13 -22.69
C LYS A 484 -3.25 -6.30 -23.75
N ALA A 485 -2.78 -5.10 -23.43
CA ALA A 485 -2.03 -4.26 -24.36
C ALA A 485 -0.68 -4.91 -24.72
N ALA A 486 -0.01 -5.51 -23.74
CA ALA A 486 1.26 -6.21 -23.94
C ALA A 486 1.09 -7.46 -24.82
N GLU A 487 0.07 -8.27 -24.54
CA GLU A 487 -0.26 -9.46 -25.35
C GLU A 487 -0.61 -9.08 -26.79
N GLY A 488 -1.49 -8.09 -26.97
CA GLY A 488 -1.97 -7.65 -28.28
C GLY A 488 -0.87 -7.07 -29.18
N THR A 489 0.18 -6.50 -28.60
CA THR A 489 1.31 -5.90 -29.34
C THR A 489 2.52 -6.79 -29.42
N ASN A 490 2.50 -7.95 -28.76
CA ASN A 490 3.67 -8.79 -28.55
C ASN A 490 4.88 -7.96 -28.07
N SER A 491 4.62 -7.01 -27.17
CA SER A 491 5.65 -6.17 -26.57
C SER A 491 6.50 -7.01 -25.62
N ARG A 492 7.78 -6.72 -25.59
CA ARG A 492 8.70 -7.36 -24.63
C ARG A 492 8.49 -6.74 -23.26
N THR A 493 7.49 -7.23 -22.53
CA THR A 493 7.16 -6.82 -21.19
C THR A 493 7.68 -7.85 -20.20
N LEU A 494 8.27 -7.35 -19.13
CA LEU A 494 8.63 -8.15 -17.98
C LEU A 494 7.65 -7.77 -16.86
N HIS A 495 6.67 -8.65 -16.58
CA HIS A 495 5.81 -8.50 -15.42
C HIS A 495 6.60 -8.87 -14.15
N ASN A 496 7.48 -7.97 -13.71
CA ASN A 496 8.37 -8.23 -12.58
C ASN A 496 7.76 -7.90 -11.23
N TYR A 497 6.73 -7.05 -11.20
CA TYR A 497 6.21 -6.50 -9.94
C TYR A 497 4.93 -7.20 -9.49
N PHE A 498 4.69 -7.24 -8.18
CA PHE A 498 3.43 -7.76 -7.62
C PHE A 498 2.25 -6.83 -7.90
N ASP A 499 2.52 -5.51 -7.99
CA ASP A 499 1.54 -4.52 -8.42
C ASP A 499 1.38 -4.59 -9.95
N LEU A 500 0.24 -5.07 -10.40
CA LEU A 500 -0.06 -5.27 -11.83
C LEU A 500 -0.21 -3.94 -12.59
N SER A 501 -0.44 -2.83 -11.89
CA SER A 501 -0.48 -1.49 -12.50
C SER A 501 0.90 -0.92 -12.82
N VAL A 502 1.95 -1.67 -12.54
CA VAL A 502 3.35 -1.33 -12.84
C VAL A 502 3.95 -2.38 -13.76
N ILE A 503 4.50 -1.96 -14.88
CA ILE A 503 5.17 -2.85 -15.83
C ILE A 503 6.52 -2.31 -16.27
N GLU A 504 7.40 -3.20 -16.66
CA GLU A 504 8.66 -2.88 -17.32
C GLU A 504 8.55 -3.17 -18.82
N LEU A 505 8.96 -2.21 -19.65
CA LEU A 505 8.93 -2.28 -21.10
C LEU A 505 10.30 -1.97 -21.70
N LYS A 506 10.55 -2.50 -22.90
CA LYS A 506 11.60 -1.94 -23.76
C LYS A 506 11.18 -0.59 -24.28
N ALA A 507 12.08 0.39 -24.25
CA ALA A 507 11.81 1.76 -24.71
C ALA A 507 11.33 1.81 -26.18
N GLU A 508 11.81 0.89 -27.02
CA GLU A 508 11.41 0.74 -28.43
C GLU A 508 9.94 0.33 -28.58
N ASP A 509 9.42 -0.50 -27.68
CA ASP A 509 8.08 -1.05 -27.72
C ASP A 509 7.02 -0.11 -27.12
N ARG A 510 7.46 0.96 -26.44
CA ARG A 510 6.60 1.91 -25.72
C ARG A 510 5.49 2.51 -26.57
N SER A 511 5.81 2.96 -27.79
CA SER A 511 4.82 3.62 -28.65
C SER A 511 3.69 2.66 -29.06
N LYS A 512 4.03 1.46 -29.54
CA LYS A 512 3.01 0.46 -29.94
C LYS A 512 2.16 -0.02 -28.75
N PHE A 513 2.78 -0.11 -27.56
CA PHE A 513 2.07 -0.45 -26.34
C PHE A 513 1.05 0.63 -25.96
N LEU A 514 1.43 1.91 -26.01
CA LEU A 514 0.53 3.03 -25.73
C LEU A 514 -0.62 3.11 -26.73
N ASP A 515 -0.35 2.88 -28.04
CA ASP A 515 -1.39 2.85 -29.08
C ASP A 515 -2.41 1.74 -28.81
N ALA A 516 -1.95 0.54 -28.43
CA ALA A 516 -2.83 -0.55 -28.03
C ALA A 516 -3.64 -0.22 -26.78
N LEU A 517 -3.01 0.41 -25.78
CA LEU A 517 -3.69 0.84 -24.57
C LEU A 517 -4.78 1.88 -24.85
N VAL A 518 -4.53 2.83 -25.76
CA VAL A 518 -5.54 3.79 -26.22
C VAL A 518 -6.70 3.04 -26.89
N ALA A 519 -6.42 2.08 -27.77
CA ALA A 519 -7.46 1.30 -28.46
C ALA A 519 -8.31 0.46 -27.51
N LEU A 520 -7.72 -0.08 -26.44
CA LEU A 520 -8.41 -0.89 -25.42
C LEU A 520 -9.32 -0.06 -24.52
N LEU A 521 -8.94 1.19 -24.22
CA LEU A 521 -9.64 2.04 -23.26
C LEU A 521 -10.58 3.06 -23.92
N SER A 522 -10.56 3.19 -25.26
CA SER A 522 -11.47 4.05 -26.02
C SER A 522 -12.81 3.38 -26.25
#